data_616f6311b20baa72a02aa8c2dfe8285f
#
_entry.id   616f6311b20baa72a02aa8c2dfe8285f
#
_cell.length_a   1.000
_cell.length_b   1.000
_cell.length_c   1.000
_cell.angle_alpha   90.00
_cell.angle_beta   90.00
_cell.angle_gamma   90.00
#
_symmetry.space_group_name_H-M   'P 1'
#
loop_
_entity.id
_entity.type
_entity.pdbx_description
1 polymer ?
#
loop_
_entity_poly.entity_id
_entity_poly.type
_entity_poly.pdbx_seq_one_letter_code
_entity_poly.pdbx_strand_id
1 'polypeptide(L)'
;GKQYLKKMGGVILVASIIIWALGYFPHNDELTRQQQLEQSYIGMIGKTIQPVFSPQGFDWKLSVGLVSGVGAKEIVASTMGVLHADGQDPISPSTAFCYLVFVLLYFPCIATIVAIKNESGSWKWALFAACYTTGVAWCVSALINLVL
;
A
#
# COMPACT_ATOMS: atom_id res chain seq x y z
N GLY A 1 24.90 1.68 13.75
CA GLY A 1 24.45 1.11 12.46
C GLY A 1 24.02 -0.34 12.53
N LYS A 2 24.91 -1.28 12.99
CA LYS A 2 24.65 -2.74 12.92
C LYS A 2 23.45 -3.21 13.77
N GLN A 3 23.25 -2.63 14.95
CA GLN A 3 22.10 -2.94 15.82
C GLN A 3 20.77 -2.42 15.24
N TYR A 4 20.82 -1.26 14.59
CA TYR A 4 19.67 -0.68 13.91
C TYR A 4 19.21 -1.56 12.72
N LEU A 5 20.15 -1.97 11.86
CA LEU A 5 19.89 -2.89 10.75
C LEU A 5 19.29 -4.22 11.21
N LYS A 6 19.78 -4.79 12.32
CA LYS A 6 19.28 -6.04 12.87
C LYS A 6 17.84 -5.92 13.40
N LYS A 7 17.51 -4.80 14.07
CA LYS A 7 16.16 -4.53 14.56
C LYS A 7 15.18 -4.26 13.42
N MET A 8 15.60 -3.45 12.43
CA MET A 8 14.76 -3.13 11.27
C MET A 8 14.54 -4.34 10.36
N GLY A 9 15.57 -5.16 10.14
CA GLY A 9 15.45 -6.39 9.34
C GLY A 9 14.41 -7.36 9.91
N GLY A 10 14.33 -7.51 11.23
CA GLY A 10 13.32 -8.34 11.87
C GLY A 10 11.90 -7.82 11.66
N VAL A 11 11.69 -6.50 11.76
CA VAL A 11 10.37 -5.89 11.54
C VAL A 11 9.92 -6.05 10.09
N ILE A 12 10.83 -5.80 9.14
CA ILE A 12 10.54 -5.96 7.70
C ILE A 12 10.20 -7.41 7.38
N LEU A 13 10.95 -8.36 7.92
CA LEU A 13 10.71 -9.80 7.70
C LEU A 13 9.33 -10.21 8.21
N VAL A 14 8.98 -9.85 9.44
CA VAL A 14 7.66 -10.17 10.02
C VAL A 14 6.54 -9.52 9.20
N ALA A 15 6.67 -8.25 8.84
CA ALA A 15 5.69 -7.54 8.02
C ALA A 15 5.51 -8.20 6.64
N SER A 16 6.62 -8.60 6.00
CA SER A 16 6.57 -9.29 4.70
C SER A 16 5.88 -10.64 4.78
N ILE A 17 6.11 -11.42 5.85
CA ILE A 17 5.43 -12.70 6.07
C ILE A 17 3.92 -12.49 6.26
N ILE A 18 3.52 -11.48 7.04
CA ILE A 18 2.10 -11.18 7.28
C ILE A 18 1.42 -10.79 5.97
N ILE A 19 2.01 -9.89 5.18
CA ILE A 19 1.45 -9.44 3.90
C ILE A 19 1.37 -10.60 2.91
N TRP A 20 2.42 -11.44 2.85
CA TRP A 20 2.41 -12.63 2.03
C TRP A 20 1.28 -13.57 2.43
N ALA A 21 1.11 -13.86 3.72
CA ALA A 21 0.05 -14.73 4.22
C ALA A 21 -1.34 -14.17 3.91
N LEU A 22 -1.56 -12.85 4.08
CA LEU A 22 -2.83 -12.19 3.75
C LEU A 22 -3.15 -12.22 2.24
N GLY A 23 -2.12 -12.19 1.40
CA GLY A 23 -2.27 -12.30 -0.06
C GLY A 23 -2.38 -13.74 -0.55
N TYR A 24 -1.89 -14.72 0.24
CA TYR A 24 -1.92 -16.13 -0.11
C TYR A 24 -3.22 -16.82 0.29
N PHE A 25 -3.81 -16.46 1.44
CA PHE A 25 -5.03 -17.09 1.95
C PHE A 25 -6.29 -16.26 1.63
N PRO A 26 -7.43 -16.92 1.27
CA PRO A 26 -7.62 -18.34 0.98
C PRO A 26 -6.99 -18.73 -0.36
N HIS A 27 -6.35 -19.90 -0.41
CA HIS A 27 -5.67 -20.40 -1.61
C HIS A 27 -6.56 -21.39 -2.36
N ASN A 28 -6.73 -21.16 -3.66
CA ASN A 28 -7.40 -22.05 -4.61
C ASN A 28 -6.49 -22.29 -5.81
N ASP A 29 -6.06 -23.51 -6.02
CA ASP A 29 -5.12 -23.88 -7.10
C ASP A 29 -5.69 -23.71 -8.52
N GLU A 30 -7.02 -23.57 -8.66
CA GLU A 30 -7.71 -23.40 -9.95
C GLU A 30 -7.80 -21.93 -10.42
N LEU A 31 -7.40 -20.97 -9.59
CA LEU A 31 -7.54 -19.55 -9.88
C LEU A 31 -6.24 -18.95 -10.41
N THR A 32 -6.37 -17.99 -11.35
CA THR A 32 -5.22 -17.17 -11.73
C THR A 32 -4.74 -16.33 -10.55
N ARG A 33 -3.48 -15.94 -10.57
CA ARG A 33 -2.86 -15.15 -9.48
C ARG A 33 -3.63 -13.87 -9.16
N GLN A 34 -4.22 -13.25 -10.18
CA GLN A 34 -5.06 -12.07 -10.06
C GLN A 34 -6.38 -12.36 -9.33
N GLN A 35 -7.09 -13.42 -9.74
CA GLN A 35 -8.34 -13.86 -9.10
C GLN A 35 -8.10 -14.30 -7.67
N GLN A 36 -6.95 -14.93 -7.40
CA GLN A 36 -6.55 -15.32 -6.06
C GLN A 36 -6.33 -14.10 -5.16
N LEU A 37 -5.64 -13.06 -5.65
CA LEU A 37 -5.46 -11.80 -4.91
C LEU A 37 -6.81 -11.09 -4.68
N GLU A 38 -7.73 -11.16 -5.62
CA GLU A 38 -9.07 -10.57 -5.49
C GLU A 38 -9.89 -11.22 -4.37
N GLN A 39 -9.78 -12.53 -4.20
CA GLN A 39 -10.47 -13.30 -3.16
C GLN A 39 -9.69 -13.38 -1.85
N SER A 40 -8.45 -12.96 -1.84
CA SER A 40 -7.61 -12.96 -0.63
C SER A 40 -8.07 -11.92 0.39
N TYR A 41 -7.63 -12.08 1.64
CA TYR A 41 -7.91 -11.10 2.69
C TYR A 41 -7.42 -9.70 2.33
N ILE A 42 -6.28 -9.59 1.63
CA ILE A 42 -5.77 -8.29 1.19
C ILE A 42 -6.66 -7.65 0.10
N GLY A 43 -7.25 -8.47 -0.78
CA GLY A 43 -8.24 -8.03 -1.75
C GLY A 43 -9.53 -7.52 -1.12
N MET A 44 -10.02 -8.22 -0.09
CA MET A 44 -11.19 -7.77 0.70
C MET A 44 -10.94 -6.43 1.39
N ILE A 45 -9.76 -6.25 2.00
CA ILE A 45 -9.35 -4.98 2.61
C ILE A 45 -9.29 -3.88 1.54
N GLY A 46 -8.68 -4.15 0.37
CA GLY A 46 -8.61 -3.20 -0.74
C GLY A 46 -9.98 -2.75 -1.22
N LYS A 47 -10.94 -3.67 -1.38
CA LYS A 47 -12.32 -3.36 -1.74
C LYS A 47 -13.05 -2.53 -0.68
N THR A 48 -12.80 -2.80 0.59
CA THR A 48 -13.40 -2.06 1.71
C THR A 48 -12.87 -0.62 1.79
N ILE A 49 -11.61 -0.41 1.43
CA ILE A 49 -10.95 0.91 1.47
C ILE A 49 -11.22 1.70 0.17
N GLN A 50 -11.54 1.04 -0.93
CA GLN A 50 -11.81 1.66 -2.23
C GLN A 50 -12.71 2.91 -2.17
N PRO A 51 -13.85 2.94 -1.44
CA PRO A 51 -14.71 4.13 -1.41
C PRO A 51 -14.01 5.37 -0.87
N VAL A 52 -13.00 5.24 -0.02
CA VAL A 52 -12.19 6.35 0.51
C VAL A 52 -11.30 6.95 -0.58
N PHE A 53 -10.87 6.14 -1.55
CA PHE A 53 -9.99 6.52 -2.65
C PHE A 53 -10.73 6.74 -3.99
N SER A 54 -12.05 6.54 -4.01
CA SER A 54 -12.90 6.80 -5.16
C SER A 54 -12.77 8.23 -5.72
N PRO A 55 -12.67 9.30 -4.91
CA PRO A 55 -12.48 10.66 -5.42
C PRO A 55 -11.17 10.87 -6.20
N GLN A 56 -10.21 9.96 -6.06
CA GLN A 56 -8.92 9.99 -6.74
C GLN A 56 -8.89 9.11 -7.99
N GLY A 57 -10.00 8.45 -8.30
CA GLY A 57 -10.10 7.51 -9.41
C GLY A 57 -9.38 6.18 -9.17
N PHE A 58 -9.05 5.84 -7.91
CA PHE A 58 -8.40 4.58 -7.58
C PHE A 58 -9.43 3.46 -7.48
N ASP A 59 -9.17 2.38 -8.21
CA ASP A 59 -9.92 1.16 -8.15
C ASP A 59 -9.45 0.26 -6.98
N TRP A 60 -10.10 -0.90 -6.82
CA TRP A 60 -9.73 -1.85 -5.79
C TRP A 60 -8.30 -2.41 -5.98
N LYS A 61 -7.83 -2.56 -7.24
CA LYS A 61 -6.48 -3.05 -7.56
C LYS A 61 -5.42 -2.08 -7.05
N LEU A 62 -5.60 -0.79 -7.31
CA LEU A 62 -4.74 0.27 -6.80
C LEU A 62 -4.77 0.33 -5.27
N SER A 63 -5.94 0.15 -4.66
CA SER A 63 -6.10 0.09 -3.20
C SER A 63 -5.37 -1.11 -2.58
N VAL A 64 -5.42 -2.28 -3.21
CA VAL A 64 -4.62 -3.46 -2.81
C VAL A 64 -3.12 -3.15 -2.87
N GLY A 65 -2.68 -2.47 -3.93
CA GLY A 65 -1.29 -2.01 -4.05
C GLY A 65 -0.86 -1.13 -2.88
N LEU A 66 -1.71 -0.17 -2.48
CA LEU A 66 -1.42 0.71 -1.33
C LEU A 66 -1.31 -0.07 -0.01
N VAL A 67 -2.22 -1.02 0.22
CA VAL A 67 -2.20 -1.88 1.43
C VAL A 67 -0.93 -2.74 1.45
N SER A 68 -0.56 -3.31 0.31
CA SER A 68 0.69 -4.09 0.17
C SER A 68 1.92 -3.23 0.43
N GLY A 69 1.90 -1.97 0.00
CA GLY A 69 2.97 -0.99 0.18
C GLY A 69 3.21 -0.55 1.63
N VAL A 70 2.28 -0.86 2.56
CA VAL A 70 2.49 -0.63 4.00
C VAL A 70 3.67 -1.43 4.53
N GLY A 71 3.90 -2.63 4.02
CA GLY A 71 5.10 -3.43 4.39
C GLY A 71 6.37 -2.86 3.82
N ALA A 72 6.40 -2.64 2.51
CA ALA A 72 7.50 -2.01 1.80
C ALA A 72 6.97 -1.37 0.50
N LYS A 73 7.32 -0.12 0.25
CA LYS A 73 6.83 0.63 -0.93
C LYS A 73 7.20 -0.03 -2.26
N GLU A 74 8.29 -0.76 -2.29
CA GLU A 74 8.77 -1.50 -3.46
C GLU A 74 7.78 -2.59 -3.91
N ILE A 75 6.99 -3.13 -2.98
CA ILE A 75 5.98 -4.16 -3.27
C ILE A 75 4.82 -3.58 -4.09
N VAL A 76 4.53 -2.28 -3.97
CA VAL A 76 3.47 -1.61 -4.74
C VAL A 76 3.64 -1.85 -6.25
N ALA A 77 4.84 -1.61 -6.77
CA ALA A 77 5.12 -1.78 -8.19
C ALA A 77 4.95 -3.23 -8.66
N SER A 78 5.43 -4.20 -7.88
CA SER A 78 5.27 -5.62 -8.21
C SER A 78 3.81 -6.08 -8.12
N THR A 79 3.06 -5.60 -7.13
CA THR A 79 1.63 -5.90 -6.99
C THR A 79 0.84 -5.33 -8.17
N MET A 80 1.16 -4.09 -8.59
CA MET A 80 0.55 -3.51 -9.78
C MET A 80 0.85 -4.31 -11.05
N GLY A 81 2.10 -4.76 -11.21
CA GLY A 81 2.49 -5.62 -12.33
C GLY A 81 1.69 -6.93 -12.39
N VAL A 82 1.39 -7.52 -11.23
CA VAL A 82 0.57 -8.75 -11.16
C VAL A 82 -0.90 -8.48 -11.43
N LEU A 83 -1.46 -7.41 -10.86
CA LEU A 83 -2.89 -7.10 -10.97
C LEU A 83 -3.29 -6.57 -12.35
N HIS A 84 -2.35 -6.02 -13.12
CA HIS A 84 -2.57 -5.50 -14.47
C HIS A 84 -1.88 -6.34 -15.55
N ALA A 85 -1.42 -7.55 -15.22
CA ALA A 85 -0.74 -8.43 -16.17
C ALA A 85 -1.60 -8.82 -17.39
N ASP A 86 -2.91 -8.86 -17.22
CA ASP A 86 -3.85 -9.27 -18.28
C ASP A 86 -4.18 -8.14 -19.28
N GLY A 87 -3.73 -6.90 -19.03
CA GLY A 87 -3.97 -5.75 -19.91
C GLY A 87 -5.45 -5.38 -20.12
N GLN A 88 -6.37 -5.96 -19.35
CA GLN A 88 -7.81 -5.78 -19.55
C GLN A 88 -8.34 -4.45 -19.03
N ASP A 89 -7.66 -3.86 -18.05
CA ASP A 89 -8.07 -2.57 -17.46
C ASP A 89 -6.88 -1.60 -17.54
N PRO A 90 -6.72 -0.84 -18.64
CA PRO A 90 -5.66 0.14 -18.76
C PRO A 90 -5.89 1.30 -17.77
N ILE A 91 -4.90 1.54 -16.91
CA ILE A 91 -4.94 2.71 -16.01
C ILE A 91 -4.79 3.96 -16.87
N SER A 92 -5.68 4.94 -16.70
CA SER A 92 -5.54 6.21 -17.41
C SER A 92 -4.23 6.91 -16.99
N PRO A 93 -3.57 7.65 -17.89
CA PRO A 93 -2.32 8.35 -17.56
C PRO A 93 -2.48 9.32 -16.37
N SER A 94 -3.63 9.98 -16.25
CA SER A 94 -3.95 10.87 -15.13
C SER A 94 -4.05 10.10 -13.81
N THR A 95 -4.77 8.98 -13.78
CA THR A 95 -4.88 8.12 -12.60
C THR A 95 -3.52 7.54 -12.21
N ALA A 96 -2.72 7.12 -13.18
CA ALA A 96 -1.36 6.61 -12.92
C ALA A 96 -0.47 7.71 -12.29
N PHE A 97 -0.55 8.93 -12.79
CA PHE A 97 0.20 10.06 -12.23
C PHE A 97 -0.26 10.40 -10.81
N CYS A 98 -1.58 10.50 -10.58
CA CYS A 98 -2.14 10.71 -9.24
C CYS A 98 -1.71 9.60 -8.26
N TYR A 99 -1.70 8.35 -8.71
CA TYR A 99 -1.28 7.22 -7.91
C TYR A 99 0.20 7.29 -7.55
N LEU A 100 1.08 7.62 -8.50
CA LEU A 100 2.51 7.79 -8.23
C LEU A 100 2.76 8.91 -7.21
N VAL A 101 2.11 10.06 -7.36
CA VAL A 101 2.23 11.17 -6.40
C VAL A 101 1.72 10.73 -5.02
N PHE A 102 0.59 10.02 -4.97
CA PHE A 102 0.07 9.49 -3.73
C PHE A 102 1.06 8.54 -3.06
N VAL A 103 1.61 7.56 -3.79
CA VAL A 103 2.59 6.58 -3.28
C VAL A 103 3.86 7.25 -2.77
N LEU A 104 4.29 8.35 -3.38
CA LEU A 104 5.44 9.12 -2.90
C LEU A 104 5.18 9.80 -1.56
N LEU A 105 4.00 10.38 -1.40
CA LEU A 105 3.66 11.24 -0.26
C LEU A 105 3.03 10.50 0.91
N TYR A 106 2.32 9.37 0.64
CA TYR A 106 1.54 8.71 1.66
C TYR A 106 2.43 8.07 2.74
N PHE A 107 1.77 7.61 3.74
CA PHE A 107 2.24 6.89 4.92
C PHE A 107 3.59 6.16 4.71
N PRO A 108 4.57 6.37 5.59
CA PRO A 108 5.83 5.64 5.55
C PRO A 108 5.61 4.15 5.89
N CYS A 109 6.48 3.29 5.39
CA CYS A 109 6.42 1.85 5.67
C CYS A 109 6.49 1.54 7.18
N ILE A 110 6.06 0.35 7.58
CA ILE A 110 6.07 -0.12 8.98
C ILE A 110 7.45 0.08 9.63
N ALA A 111 8.53 -0.15 8.90
CA ALA A 111 9.88 0.06 9.41
C ALA A 111 10.13 1.51 9.86
N THR A 112 9.67 2.49 9.08
CA THR A 112 9.78 3.92 9.43
C THR A 112 8.94 4.27 10.64
N ILE A 113 7.73 3.72 10.76
CA ILE A 113 6.86 3.94 11.93
C ILE A 113 7.50 3.42 13.20
N VAL A 114 8.06 2.21 13.14
CA VAL A 114 8.78 1.63 14.28
C VAL A 114 10.01 2.47 14.61
N ALA A 115 10.71 3.02 13.61
CA ALA A 115 11.83 3.94 13.83
C ALA A 115 11.38 5.21 14.55
N ILE A 116 10.32 5.88 14.04
CA ILE A 116 9.77 7.09 14.68
C ILE A 116 9.34 6.80 16.12
N LYS A 117 8.65 5.68 16.35
CA LYS A 117 8.27 5.26 17.71
C LYS A 117 9.48 5.06 18.62
N ASN A 118 10.54 4.44 18.12
CA ASN A 118 11.74 4.18 18.93
C ASN A 118 12.52 5.46 19.24
N GLU A 119 12.62 6.39 18.28
CA GLU A 119 13.30 7.66 18.46
C GLU A 119 12.49 8.65 19.31
N SER A 120 11.18 8.73 19.11
CA SER A 120 10.30 9.64 19.87
C SER A 120 9.86 9.09 21.23
N GLY A 121 10.07 7.79 21.47
CA GLY A 121 9.61 7.11 22.68
C GLY A 121 8.06 6.97 22.81
N SER A 122 7.30 7.40 21.78
CA SER A 122 5.83 7.44 21.87
C SER A 122 5.14 6.99 20.57
N TRP A 123 4.16 6.12 20.71
CA TRP A 123 3.29 5.72 19.60
C TRP A 123 2.44 6.88 19.03
N LYS A 124 2.18 7.91 19.86
CA LYS A 124 1.39 9.08 19.43
C LYS A 124 2.05 9.82 18.26
N TRP A 125 3.36 10.03 18.34
CA TRP A 125 4.12 10.70 17.28
C TRP A 125 4.20 9.87 16.00
N ALA A 126 4.36 8.55 16.12
CA ALA A 126 4.38 7.66 14.97
C ALA A 126 3.01 7.64 14.27
N LEU A 127 1.92 7.56 15.03
CA LEU A 127 0.56 7.61 14.49
C LEU A 127 0.24 8.98 13.88
N PHE A 128 0.63 10.06 14.55
CA PHE A 128 0.45 11.42 14.02
C PHE A 128 1.16 11.58 12.68
N ALA A 129 2.42 11.16 12.58
CA ALA A 129 3.18 11.23 11.33
C ALA A 129 2.49 10.43 10.20
N ALA A 130 2.00 9.23 10.51
CA ALA A 130 1.28 8.39 9.56
C ALA A 130 -0.01 9.05 9.06
N CYS A 131 -0.83 9.55 9.97
CA CYS A 131 -2.09 10.21 9.62
C CYS A 131 -1.84 11.51 8.84
N TYR A 132 -0.86 12.30 9.26
CA TYR A 132 -0.51 13.56 8.62
C TYR A 132 -0.03 13.34 7.17
N THR A 133 0.93 12.45 6.97
CA THR A 133 1.47 12.18 5.63
C THR A 133 0.41 11.58 4.70
N THR A 134 -0.42 10.68 5.20
CA THR A 134 -1.54 10.11 4.43
C THR A 134 -2.59 11.16 4.09
N GLY A 135 -2.92 12.04 5.03
CA GLY A 135 -3.85 13.16 4.80
C GLY A 135 -3.33 14.14 3.74
N VAL A 136 -2.06 14.52 3.81
CA VAL A 136 -1.41 15.36 2.79
C VAL A 136 -1.42 14.67 1.42
N ALA A 137 -1.04 13.39 1.36
CA ALA A 137 -1.05 12.61 0.13
C ALA A 137 -2.46 12.56 -0.49
N TRP A 138 -3.48 12.35 0.34
CA TRP A 138 -4.88 12.32 -0.08
C TRP A 138 -5.33 13.66 -0.67
N CYS A 139 -5.07 14.77 0.03
CA CYS A 139 -5.42 16.12 -0.44
C CYS A 139 -4.71 16.46 -1.75
N VAL A 140 -3.40 16.22 -1.84
CA VAL A 140 -2.61 16.53 -3.04
C VAL A 140 -3.08 15.70 -4.22
N SER A 141 -3.27 14.40 -4.04
CA SER A 141 -3.72 13.51 -5.11
C SER A 141 -5.14 13.83 -5.57
N ALA A 142 -6.06 14.17 -4.64
CA ALA A 142 -7.40 14.60 -4.98
C ALA A 142 -7.41 15.91 -5.77
N LEU A 143 -6.58 16.90 -5.38
CA LEU A 143 -6.42 18.15 -6.13
C LEU A 143 -5.88 17.92 -7.54
N ILE A 144 -4.88 17.05 -7.70
CA ILE A 144 -4.32 16.72 -9.01
C ILE A 144 -5.39 16.08 -9.90
N ASN A 145 -6.17 15.13 -9.36
CA ASN A 145 -7.23 14.46 -10.11
C ASN A 145 -8.37 15.42 -10.49
N LEU A 146 -8.59 16.50 -9.73
CA LEU A 146 -9.57 17.52 -10.05
C LEU A 146 -9.12 18.45 -11.17
N VAL A 147 -7.80 18.64 -11.33
CA VAL A 147 -7.20 19.55 -12.32
C VAL A 147 -6.92 18.86 -13.64
N LEU A 148 -6.64 17.55 -13.63
CA LEU A 148 -6.35 16.72 -14.82
C LEU A 148 -7.63 16.16 -15.44
#